data_d9cd9cbba22e145077b96e49515e9d97
#
_entry.id   d9cd9cbba22e145077b96e49515e9d97
#
_cell.length_a   1.000
_cell.length_b   1.000
_cell.length_c   1.000
_cell.angle_alpha   90.00
_cell.angle_beta   90.00
_cell.angle_gamma   90.00
#
_symmetry.space_group_name_H-M   'P 1'
#
loop_
_entity.id
_entity.type
_entity.pdbx_description
1 polymer ?
#
loop_
_entity_poly.entity_id
_entity_poly.type
_entity_poly.pdbx_seq_one_letter_code
_entity_poly.pdbx_strand_id
1 'polypeptide(L)'
;MVAKLIYENPLNQAADIQHFIAEGEPKITFQDGMILANTYSEESNKQPHFVLWLPQQFPADLRITWQFQPLAEPGLCMLFFAAANRKGGSIFDSEVPKRTGAYPEYHSGGINAYHLSYFRRKYEEERAFETCNLRKSHGFHLVAQGADPLPSVADARGFYHLKIDKVGATISFWINDLLVLRYLDKEQFGPVLTKGAIGFRQMAPMKARYKDLKVYSLEEER
;
A
#
# COMPACT_ATOMS: atom_id res chain seq x y z
N MET A 1 -13.90 14.00 14.85
CA MET A 1 -12.52 13.46 15.06
C MET A 1 -11.50 14.50 14.63
N VAL A 2 -10.46 14.70 15.42
CA VAL A 2 -9.33 15.59 15.11
C VAL A 2 -8.22 14.76 14.48
N ALA A 3 -7.66 15.25 13.37
CA ALA A 3 -6.53 14.62 12.70
C ALA A 3 -5.24 15.30 13.16
N LYS A 4 -4.35 14.55 13.83
CA LYS A 4 -3.05 15.03 14.29
C LYS A 4 -1.95 14.42 13.42
N LEU A 5 -1.15 15.23 12.74
CA LEU A 5 -0.01 14.77 11.96
C LEU A 5 1.01 14.08 12.88
N ILE A 6 1.35 12.82 12.58
CA ILE A 6 2.30 12.01 13.34
C ILE A 6 3.49 11.54 12.49
N TYR A 7 3.39 11.61 11.18
CA TYR A 7 4.47 11.30 10.25
C TYR A 7 4.30 12.09 8.95
N GLU A 8 5.40 12.59 8.45
CA GLU A 8 5.46 13.30 7.17
C GLU A 8 6.76 12.93 6.44
N ASN A 9 6.67 12.69 5.14
CA ASN A 9 7.81 12.38 4.30
C ASN A 9 7.55 12.87 2.87
N PRO A 10 8.39 13.78 2.32
CA PRO A 10 8.21 14.30 0.98
C PRO A 10 8.46 13.25 -0.11
N LEU A 11 9.21 12.17 0.19
CA LEU A 11 9.62 11.14 -0.75
C LEU A 11 10.35 11.71 -1.98
N ASN A 12 11.21 12.69 -1.80
CA ASN A 12 11.78 13.47 -2.90
C ASN A 12 13.27 13.20 -3.17
N GLN A 13 13.95 12.54 -2.25
CA GLN A 13 15.38 12.24 -2.32
C GLN A 13 15.75 10.97 -1.54
N ALA A 14 16.94 10.43 -1.77
CA ALA A 14 17.38 9.19 -1.14
C ALA A 14 17.42 9.27 0.40
N ALA A 15 17.74 10.44 0.95
CA ALA A 15 17.74 10.66 2.40
C ALA A 15 16.36 10.47 3.04
N ASP A 16 15.29 10.74 2.31
CA ASP A 16 13.92 10.63 2.82
C ASP A 16 13.53 9.18 3.09
N ILE A 17 14.16 8.23 2.40
CA ILE A 17 13.84 6.80 2.49
C ILE A 17 14.98 5.95 3.07
N GLN A 18 16.02 6.57 3.63
CA GLN A 18 17.19 5.85 4.17
C GLN A 18 16.84 4.81 5.25
N HIS A 19 15.70 5.00 5.93
CA HIS A 19 15.20 4.09 6.98
C HIS A 19 14.18 3.08 6.46
N PHE A 20 13.79 3.15 5.18
CA PHE A 20 12.83 2.21 4.64
C PHE A 20 13.48 0.86 4.42
N ILE A 21 12.70 -0.20 4.56
CA ILE A 21 13.16 -1.57 4.36
C ILE A 21 12.52 -2.10 3.07
N ALA A 22 13.37 -2.46 2.11
CA ALA A 22 12.92 -3.10 0.88
C ALA A 22 12.93 -4.63 1.03
N GLU A 23 11.82 -5.25 0.67
CA GLU A 23 11.70 -6.69 0.47
C GLU A 23 11.45 -6.92 -1.03
N GLY A 24 12.34 -7.64 -1.68
CA GLY A 24 12.50 -7.62 -3.13
C GLY A 24 13.44 -6.51 -3.60
N GLU A 25 13.49 -6.24 -4.89
CA GLU A 25 14.47 -5.35 -5.49
C GLU A 25 13.79 -4.22 -6.30
N PRO A 26 13.24 -3.17 -5.64
CA PRO A 26 12.74 -2.00 -6.34
C PRO A 26 13.88 -1.22 -6.97
N LYS A 27 13.70 -0.75 -8.21
CA LYS A 27 14.54 0.30 -8.76
C LYS A 27 13.97 1.65 -8.32
N ILE A 28 14.73 2.38 -7.49
CA ILE A 28 14.30 3.65 -6.91
C ILE A 28 15.09 4.80 -7.55
N THR A 29 14.40 5.79 -8.06
CA THR A 29 14.97 7.05 -8.56
C THR A 29 14.12 8.22 -8.07
N PHE A 30 14.64 9.45 -8.21
CA PHE A 30 13.95 10.65 -7.72
C PHE A 30 13.89 11.70 -8.83
N GLN A 31 12.69 12.17 -9.11
CA GLN A 31 12.40 13.28 -10.03
C GLN A 31 11.00 13.80 -9.72
N ASP A 32 10.90 14.92 -9.02
CA ASP A 32 9.63 15.46 -8.50
C ASP A 32 8.84 14.40 -7.71
N GLY A 33 9.54 13.68 -6.83
CA GLY A 33 9.05 12.56 -6.02
C GLY A 33 9.86 11.28 -6.24
N MET A 34 9.56 10.28 -5.44
CA MET A 34 10.14 8.95 -5.50
C MET A 34 9.51 8.15 -6.65
N ILE A 35 10.33 7.71 -7.59
CA ILE A 35 9.90 6.83 -8.67
C ILE A 35 10.28 5.39 -8.31
N LEU A 36 9.29 4.54 -8.19
CA LEU A 36 9.45 3.10 -8.02
C LEU A 36 9.21 2.41 -9.36
N ALA A 37 10.12 1.54 -9.74
CA ALA A 37 10.00 0.73 -10.94
C ALA A 37 10.41 -0.71 -10.65
N ASN A 38 9.76 -1.65 -11.33
CA ASN A 38 10.13 -3.05 -11.34
C ASN A 38 9.81 -3.66 -12.71
N THR A 39 10.71 -4.49 -13.18
CA THR A 39 10.59 -5.14 -14.49
C THR A 39 10.92 -6.62 -14.35
N TYR A 40 10.33 -7.45 -15.19
CA TYR A 40 10.81 -8.81 -15.36
C TYR A 40 12.18 -8.78 -16.04
N SER A 41 13.10 -9.60 -15.56
CA SER A 41 14.38 -9.84 -16.20
C SER A 41 14.48 -11.33 -16.51
N GLU A 42 14.75 -11.66 -17.76
CA GLU A 42 14.98 -13.04 -18.17
C GLU A 42 16.29 -13.61 -17.59
N GLU A 43 17.23 -12.73 -17.25
CA GLU A 43 18.53 -13.10 -16.67
C GLU A 43 18.50 -13.28 -15.15
N SER A 44 17.44 -12.85 -14.49
CA SER A 44 17.32 -12.85 -13.04
C SER A 44 16.24 -13.82 -12.58
N ASN A 45 16.62 -14.84 -11.82
CA ASN A 45 15.70 -15.69 -11.07
C ASN A 45 15.06 -14.96 -9.86
N LYS A 46 15.29 -13.65 -9.74
CA LYS A 46 14.80 -12.85 -8.61
C LYS A 46 13.35 -12.44 -8.80
N GLN A 47 12.66 -12.34 -7.68
CA GLN A 47 11.27 -11.89 -7.67
C GLN A 47 11.18 -10.41 -8.11
N PRO A 48 10.50 -10.10 -9.24
CA PRO A 48 10.41 -8.73 -9.74
C PRO A 48 9.46 -7.86 -8.92
N HIS A 49 8.71 -8.45 -7.99
CA HIS A 49 7.81 -7.74 -7.11
C HIS A 49 8.52 -7.34 -5.82
N PHE A 50 8.08 -6.26 -5.20
CA PHE A 50 8.68 -5.77 -3.97
C PHE A 50 7.64 -5.19 -3.02
N VAL A 51 8.03 -5.04 -1.76
CA VAL A 51 7.39 -4.14 -0.80
C VAL A 51 8.44 -3.24 -0.19
N LEU A 52 8.17 -1.94 -0.20
CA LEU A 52 9.00 -0.92 0.45
C LEU A 52 8.30 -0.46 1.73
N TRP A 53 8.81 -0.87 2.88
CA TRP A 53 8.20 -0.67 4.19
C TRP A 53 8.70 0.57 4.92
N LEU A 54 7.78 1.28 5.59
CA LEU A 54 8.11 2.16 6.70
C LEU A 54 8.23 1.29 7.96
N PRO A 55 9.44 1.17 8.56
CA PRO A 55 9.67 0.21 9.64
C PRO A 55 9.26 0.76 11.02
N GLN A 56 8.11 1.42 11.10
CA GLN A 56 7.54 1.88 12.36
C GLN A 56 6.09 1.42 12.48
N GLN A 57 5.60 1.37 13.72
CA GLN A 57 4.20 1.04 13.98
C GLN A 57 3.37 2.31 14.04
N PHE A 58 2.32 2.35 13.24
CA PHE A 58 1.31 3.40 13.24
C PHE A 58 0.09 2.98 14.09
N PRO A 59 -0.66 3.94 14.66
CA PRO A 59 -1.81 3.64 15.51
C PRO A 59 -2.96 2.94 14.76
N ALA A 60 -3.94 2.47 15.53
CA ALA A 60 -5.12 1.80 15.00
C ALA A 60 -5.98 2.72 14.16
N ASP A 61 -6.26 3.91 14.66
CA ASP A 61 -7.09 4.90 14.00
C ASP A 61 -6.21 5.95 13.36
N LEU A 62 -6.22 5.94 12.03
CA LEU A 62 -5.28 6.74 11.26
C LEU A 62 -5.85 7.20 9.92
N ARG A 63 -5.25 8.26 9.40
CA ARG A 63 -5.35 8.69 8.00
C ARG A 63 -4.00 8.59 7.35
N ILE A 64 -3.95 7.98 6.17
CA ILE A 64 -2.77 7.93 5.30
C ILE A 64 -3.10 8.71 4.05
N THR A 65 -2.24 9.66 3.67
CA THR A 65 -2.37 10.39 2.40
C THR A 65 -1.06 10.35 1.63
N TRP A 66 -1.14 10.27 0.31
CA TRP A 66 0.00 10.37 -0.58
C TRP A 66 -0.42 10.85 -1.95
N GLN A 67 0.54 11.38 -2.69
CA GLN A 67 0.40 11.72 -4.10
C GLN A 67 0.91 10.55 -4.95
N PHE A 68 0.18 10.21 -5.99
CA PHE A 68 0.48 9.10 -6.88
C PHE A 68 0.36 9.50 -8.34
N GLN A 69 1.31 9.09 -9.17
CA GLN A 69 1.24 9.25 -10.62
C GLN A 69 1.70 7.96 -11.31
N PRO A 70 0.88 7.30 -12.14
CA PRO A 70 1.32 6.18 -12.95
C PRO A 70 2.21 6.67 -14.07
N LEU A 71 3.31 5.96 -14.34
CA LEU A 71 4.31 6.34 -15.38
C LEU A 71 4.52 5.25 -16.44
N ALA A 72 4.21 4.00 -16.12
CA ALA A 72 4.22 2.90 -17.09
C ALA A 72 3.28 1.78 -16.62
N GLU A 73 2.69 1.12 -17.58
CA GLU A 73 1.84 -0.06 -17.41
C GLU A 73 2.22 -1.15 -18.45
N PRO A 74 1.79 -2.40 -18.32
CA PRO A 74 0.87 -2.91 -17.32
C PRO A 74 1.52 -3.01 -15.95
N GLY A 75 0.68 -3.18 -14.91
CA GLY A 75 1.13 -3.36 -13.55
C GLY A 75 0.01 -3.14 -12.54
N LEU A 76 0.40 -3.05 -11.28
CA LEU A 76 -0.55 -2.91 -10.19
C LEU A 76 0.18 -2.35 -8.98
N CYS A 77 -0.44 -1.39 -8.30
CA CYS A 77 0.04 -0.81 -7.06
C CYS A 77 -0.78 -1.27 -5.87
N MET A 78 -0.14 -1.37 -4.70
CA MET A 78 -0.81 -1.64 -3.43
C MET A 78 -0.21 -0.80 -2.31
N LEU A 79 -1.03 -0.53 -1.30
CA LEU A 79 -0.58 -0.08 0.01
C LEU A 79 -0.98 -1.12 1.06
N PHE A 80 0.01 -1.58 1.83
CA PHE A 80 -0.21 -2.35 3.05
C PHE A 80 -0.33 -1.38 4.23
N PHE A 81 -1.23 -1.65 5.17
CA PHE A 81 -1.37 -0.92 6.41
C PHE A 81 -1.88 -1.82 7.54
N ALA A 82 -1.72 -1.36 8.78
CA ALA A 82 -1.93 -2.18 9.97
C ALA A 82 -1.18 -3.52 9.89
N ALA A 83 0.02 -3.52 9.26
CA ALA A 83 0.80 -4.73 9.09
C ALA A 83 1.56 -5.07 10.37
N ALA A 84 1.25 -6.23 10.95
CA ALA A 84 1.84 -6.75 12.17
C ALA A 84 2.17 -8.24 12.03
N ASN A 85 3.04 -8.77 12.88
CA ASN A 85 3.18 -10.21 12.96
C ASN A 85 1.88 -10.84 13.52
N ARG A 86 1.70 -12.13 13.33
CA ARG A 86 0.46 -12.83 13.74
C ARG A 86 0.19 -12.83 15.25
N LYS A 87 1.19 -12.48 16.05
CA LYS A 87 1.11 -12.35 17.52
C LYS A 87 0.93 -10.90 17.99
N GLY A 88 0.87 -9.94 17.04
CA GLY A 88 0.66 -8.52 17.33
C GLY A 88 1.93 -7.67 17.48
N GLY A 89 3.12 -8.24 17.28
CA GLY A 89 4.40 -7.53 17.26
C GLY A 89 4.74 -6.92 15.89
N SER A 90 5.99 -6.53 15.71
CA SER A 90 6.49 -5.99 14.47
C SER A 90 6.56 -7.06 13.38
N ILE A 91 6.35 -6.67 12.13
CA ILE A 91 6.61 -7.55 10.97
C ILE A 91 8.10 -7.84 10.78
N PHE A 92 8.97 -7.14 11.48
CA PHE A 92 10.43 -7.26 11.45
C PHE A 92 11.00 -8.00 12.66
N ASP A 93 10.15 -8.53 13.55
CA ASP A 93 10.60 -9.36 14.67
C ASP A 93 11.31 -10.61 14.16
N SER A 94 12.33 -11.07 14.88
CA SER A 94 13.23 -12.15 14.44
C SER A 94 12.54 -13.49 14.16
N GLU A 95 11.39 -13.73 14.80
CA GLU A 95 10.57 -14.93 14.59
C GLU A 95 9.70 -14.88 13.34
N VAL A 96 9.57 -13.71 12.68
CA VAL A 96 8.81 -13.59 11.44
C VAL A 96 9.67 -14.02 10.27
N PRO A 97 9.23 -14.96 9.44
CA PRO A 97 9.99 -15.39 8.27
C PRO A 97 10.35 -14.20 7.37
N LYS A 98 11.58 -14.17 6.88
CA LYS A 98 12.03 -13.16 5.91
C LYS A 98 11.19 -13.27 4.64
N ARG A 99 10.86 -12.13 4.06
CA ARG A 99 10.08 -12.00 2.84
C ARG A 99 10.96 -11.45 1.71
N THR A 100 10.65 -11.87 0.50
CA THR A 100 11.46 -11.59 -0.70
C THR A 100 10.74 -10.76 -1.75
N GLY A 101 9.49 -10.40 -1.51
CA GLY A 101 8.62 -9.72 -2.47
C GLY A 101 7.57 -10.64 -3.08
N ALA A 102 7.63 -11.96 -2.86
CA ALA A 102 6.62 -12.88 -3.35
C ALA A 102 5.28 -12.68 -2.63
N TYR A 103 4.19 -12.52 -3.38
CA TYR A 103 2.90 -12.13 -2.79
C TYR A 103 2.34 -13.11 -1.74
N PRO A 104 2.50 -14.44 -1.88
CA PRO A 104 2.07 -15.39 -0.84
C PRO A 104 2.68 -15.15 0.53
N GLU A 105 3.88 -14.60 0.61
CA GLU A 105 4.56 -14.29 1.88
C GLU A 105 3.81 -13.21 2.69
N TYR A 106 3.01 -12.37 2.02
CA TYR A 106 2.28 -11.27 2.63
C TYR A 106 0.82 -11.60 2.94
N HIS A 107 0.20 -12.51 2.20
CA HIS A 107 -1.19 -12.87 2.46
C HIS A 107 -1.37 -14.22 3.18
N SER A 108 -0.39 -15.13 3.09
CA SER A 108 -0.48 -16.46 3.72
C SER A 108 0.74 -16.80 4.58
N GLY A 109 1.65 -15.84 4.77
CA GLY A 109 2.87 -15.97 5.56
C GLY A 109 2.72 -15.61 7.03
N GLY A 110 3.78 -15.03 7.61
CA GLY A 110 3.90 -14.74 9.04
C GLY A 110 3.23 -13.43 9.52
N ILE A 111 2.54 -12.69 8.65
CA ILE A 111 1.98 -11.37 8.97
C ILE A 111 0.48 -11.29 8.74
N ASN A 112 -0.16 -10.38 9.46
CA ASN A 112 -1.51 -9.88 9.19
C ASN A 112 -1.39 -8.48 8.61
N ALA A 113 -2.24 -8.12 7.63
CA ALA A 113 -2.31 -6.77 7.08
C ALA A 113 -3.65 -6.54 6.36
N TYR A 114 -4.07 -5.29 6.29
CA TYR A 114 -4.93 -4.88 5.18
C TYR A 114 -4.06 -4.49 4.01
N HIS A 115 -4.49 -4.87 2.80
CA HIS A 115 -3.81 -4.48 1.58
C HIS A 115 -4.81 -4.00 0.53
N LEU A 116 -4.64 -2.74 0.19
CA LEU A 116 -5.46 -2.04 -0.79
C LEU A 116 -4.70 -1.99 -2.11
N SER A 117 -5.23 -2.60 -3.15
CA SER A 117 -4.69 -2.49 -4.51
C SER A 117 -5.47 -1.47 -5.32
N TYR A 118 -4.75 -0.66 -6.05
CA TYR A 118 -5.25 0.39 -6.94
C TYR A 118 -4.37 0.46 -8.19
N PHE A 119 -4.81 1.18 -9.21
CA PHE A 119 -4.19 1.18 -10.54
C PHE A 119 -3.92 -0.26 -11.00
N ARG A 120 -4.97 -1.08 -10.97
CA ARG A 120 -4.88 -2.50 -11.31
C ARG A 120 -4.97 -2.68 -12.83
N ARG A 121 -3.80 -2.77 -13.46
CA ARG A 121 -3.65 -2.85 -14.93
C ARG A 121 -2.72 -4.00 -15.33
N LYS A 122 -2.51 -5.00 -14.43
CA LYS A 122 -1.58 -6.10 -14.69
C LYS A 122 -2.17 -7.14 -15.62
N TYR A 123 -3.41 -7.54 -15.36
CA TYR A 123 -4.12 -8.55 -16.13
C TYR A 123 -5.18 -7.92 -17.03
N GLU A 124 -5.57 -8.62 -18.07
CA GLU A 124 -6.51 -8.10 -19.06
C GLU A 124 -7.89 -7.78 -18.45
N GLU A 125 -8.40 -8.67 -17.62
CA GLU A 125 -9.65 -8.46 -16.89
C GLU A 125 -9.61 -7.26 -15.93
N GLU A 126 -8.45 -6.95 -15.37
CA GLU A 126 -8.28 -5.76 -14.51
C GLU A 126 -8.38 -4.47 -15.30
N ARG A 127 -7.93 -4.48 -16.56
CA ARG A 127 -8.06 -3.34 -17.48
C ARG A 127 -9.47 -3.16 -18.03
N ALA A 128 -10.25 -4.24 -18.04
CA ALA A 128 -11.63 -4.19 -18.50
C ALA A 128 -12.59 -3.61 -17.44
N PHE A 129 -12.31 -3.82 -16.15
CA PHE A 129 -13.24 -3.49 -15.06
C PHE A 129 -12.68 -2.51 -14.01
N GLU A 130 -11.57 -1.92 -14.19
CA GLU A 130 -10.97 -0.83 -13.39
C GLU A 130 -11.47 -0.73 -11.94
N THR A 131 -11.14 -1.72 -11.12
CA THR A 131 -11.54 -1.81 -9.73
C THR A 131 -10.36 -1.74 -8.77
N CYS A 132 -10.53 -1.09 -7.63
CA CYS A 132 -9.65 -1.27 -6.48
C CYS A 132 -10.15 -2.42 -5.61
N ASN A 133 -9.22 -3.12 -4.93
CA ASN A 133 -9.54 -4.25 -4.07
C ASN A 133 -8.95 -4.03 -2.68
N LEU A 134 -9.77 -4.20 -1.65
CA LEU A 134 -9.29 -4.34 -0.28
C LEU A 134 -9.28 -5.82 0.10
N ARG A 135 -8.12 -6.28 0.57
CA ARG A 135 -7.97 -7.64 1.11
C ARG A 135 -7.52 -7.60 2.56
N LYS A 136 -7.84 -8.66 3.28
CA LYS A 136 -7.39 -8.91 4.65
C LYS A 136 -6.56 -10.19 4.70
N SER A 137 -5.40 -10.12 5.32
CA SER A 137 -4.55 -11.25 5.68
C SER A 137 -4.57 -11.42 7.23
N HIS A 138 -4.29 -12.56 7.76
CA HIS A 138 -3.78 -13.78 7.14
C HIS A 138 -4.86 -14.46 6.30
N GLY A 139 -4.46 -15.00 5.15
CA GLY A 139 -5.35 -15.51 4.12
C GLY A 139 -5.47 -14.51 2.95
N PHE A 140 -6.05 -14.96 1.84
CA PHE A 140 -6.20 -14.15 0.64
C PHE A 140 -7.63 -13.61 0.50
N HIS A 141 -8.16 -13.03 1.59
CA HIS A 141 -9.58 -12.67 1.69
C HIS A 141 -9.87 -11.36 1.00
N LEU A 142 -10.59 -11.39 -0.12
CA LEU A 142 -11.17 -10.19 -0.72
C LEU A 142 -12.36 -9.74 0.13
N VAL A 143 -12.24 -8.59 0.78
CA VAL A 143 -13.25 -8.10 1.73
C VAL A 143 -14.08 -6.95 1.18
N ALA A 144 -13.55 -6.19 0.22
CA ALA A 144 -14.30 -5.16 -0.49
C ALA A 144 -13.70 -4.87 -1.87
N GLN A 145 -14.55 -4.41 -2.76
CA GLN A 145 -14.18 -3.82 -4.05
C GLN A 145 -14.79 -2.44 -4.19
N GLY A 146 -14.10 -1.56 -4.90
CA GLY A 146 -14.56 -0.24 -5.25
C GLY A 146 -14.13 0.15 -6.67
N ALA A 147 -14.53 1.33 -7.12
CA ALA A 147 -14.08 1.87 -8.39
C ALA A 147 -12.58 2.23 -8.35
N ASP A 148 -11.92 2.15 -9.49
CA ASP A 148 -10.55 2.63 -9.69
C ASP A 148 -10.55 3.70 -10.82
N PRO A 149 -10.88 4.97 -10.50
CA PRO A 149 -11.01 6.03 -11.48
C PRO A 149 -9.67 6.60 -11.97
N LEU A 150 -8.54 5.99 -11.58
CA LEU A 150 -7.24 6.37 -12.11
C LEU A 150 -7.19 6.06 -13.61
N PRO A 151 -6.90 7.04 -14.47
CA PRO A 151 -6.85 6.78 -15.91
C PRO A 151 -5.63 5.93 -16.29
N SER A 152 -5.63 5.40 -17.50
CA SER A 152 -4.46 4.79 -18.12
C SER A 152 -3.26 5.74 -18.12
N VAL A 153 -2.04 5.23 -18.24
CA VAL A 153 -0.83 6.07 -18.30
C VAL A 153 -0.90 7.10 -19.44
N ALA A 154 -1.51 6.74 -20.56
CA ALA A 154 -1.66 7.63 -21.72
C ALA A 154 -2.49 8.89 -21.39
N ASP A 155 -3.48 8.76 -20.49
CA ASP A 155 -4.42 9.82 -20.14
C ASP A 155 -4.11 10.44 -18.76
N ALA A 156 -3.21 9.83 -17.97
CA ALA A 156 -2.85 10.33 -16.64
C ALA A 156 -2.06 11.63 -16.73
N ARG A 157 -2.59 12.70 -16.15
CA ARG A 157 -1.98 14.03 -16.16
C ARG A 157 -1.71 14.52 -14.75
N GLY A 158 -0.45 14.42 -14.32
CA GLY A 158 -0.04 14.88 -13.00
C GLY A 158 -0.33 13.86 -11.89
N PHE A 159 -0.40 14.37 -10.67
CA PHE A 159 -0.59 13.57 -9.49
C PHE A 159 -2.07 13.44 -9.11
N TYR A 160 -2.39 12.27 -8.59
CA TYR A 160 -3.67 11.96 -7.95
C TYR A 160 -3.47 11.90 -6.45
N HIS A 161 -4.36 12.52 -5.69
CA HIS A 161 -4.33 12.48 -4.23
C HIS A 161 -5.08 11.24 -3.73
N LEU A 162 -4.37 10.35 -3.05
CA LEU A 162 -4.93 9.14 -2.46
C LEU A 162 -5.00 9.27 -0.95
N LYS A 163 -6.10 8.79 -0.36
CA LYS A 163 -6.35 8.87 1.07
C LYS A 163 -7.04 7.60 1.59
N ILE A 164 -6.49 7.04 2.66
CA ILE A 164 -7.13 5.98 3.45
C ILE A 164 -7.44 6.54 4.83
N ASP A 165 -8.66 6.36 5.30
CA ASP A 165 -9.03 6.50 6.72
C ASP A 165 -9.37 5.12 7.27
N LYS A 166 -8.75 4.75 8.37
CA LYS A 166 -9.14 3.60 9.18
C LYS A 166 -9.53 4.09 10.57
N VAL A 167 -10.78 3.88 10.96
CA VAL A 167 -11.34 4.28 12.24
C VAL A 167 -12.13 3.11 12.83
N GLY A 168 -11.66 2.58 13.94
CA GLY A 168 -12.18 1.34 14.49
C GLY A 168 -12.15 0.23 13.44
N ALA A 169 -13.31 -0.34 13.15
CA ALA A 169 -13.52 -1.37 12.14
C ALA A 169 -13.77 -0.82 10.71
N THR A 170 -13.92 0.50 10.55
CA THR A 170 -14.26 1.09 9.26
C THR A 170 -13.01 1.51 8.49
N ILE A 171 -12.92 1.10 7.24
CA ILE A 171 -11.88 1.51 6.29
C ILE A 171 -12.55 2.20 5.12
N SER A 172 -12.05 3.38 4.77
CA SER A 172 -12.51 4.15 3.62
C SER A 172 -11.33 4.56 2.75
N PHE A 173 -11.51 4.55 1.44
CA PHE A 173 -10.48 4.94 0.47
C PHE A 173 -11.03 5.96 -0.51
N TRP A 174 -10.24 7.02 -0.75
CA TRP A 174 -10.56 8.09 -1.69
C TRP A 174 -9.45 8.26 -2.72
N ILE A 175 -9.86 8.65 -3.91
CA ILE A 175 -8.99 9.15 -4.98
C ILE A 175 -9.52 10.53 -5.37
N ASN A 176 -8.71 11.60 -5.21
CA ASN A 176 -9.11 12.99 -5.47
C ASN A 176 -10.46 13.35 -4.85
N ASP A 177 -10.64 13.17 -3.55
CA ASP A 177 -11.87 13.43 -2.80
C ASP A 177 -13.10 12.57 -3.18
N LEU A 178 -13.01 11.74 -4.21
CA LEU A 178 -14.04 10.75 -4.52
C LEU A 178 -13.87 9.53 -3.60
N LEU A 179 -14.90 9.25 -2.79
CA LEU A 179 -14.96 8.01 -2.01
C LEU A 179 -15.19 6.83 -2.95
N VAL A 180 -14.17 6.00 -3.15
CA VAL A 180 -14.21 4.88 -4.11
C VAL A 180 -14.46 3.53 -3.44
N LEU A 181 -14.17 3.42 -2.14
CA LEU A 181 -14.40 2.19 -1.37
C LEU A 181 -14.68 2.52 0.10
N ARG A 182 -15.64 1.82 0.69
CA ARG A 182 -15.88 1.80 2.13
C ARG A 182 -16.17 0.37 2.59
N TYR A 183 -15.52 -0.04 3.68
CA TYR A 183 -15.65 -1.37 4.25
C TYR A 183 -15.80 -1.30 5.78
N LEU A 184 -16.70 -2.10 6.33
CA LEU A 184 -16.82 -2.35 7.76
C LEU A 184 -16.35 -3.78 8.05
N ASP A 185 -15.23 -3.92 8.75
CA ASP A 185 -14.70 -5.22 9.15
C ASP A 185 -15.55 -5.83 10.26
N LYS A 186 -16.33 -6.84 9.90
CA LYS A 186 -17.20 -7.62 10.81
C LYS A 186 -16.50 -8.85 11.39
N GLU A 187 -15.16 -8.87 11.37
CA GLU A 187 -14.32 -9.94 11.92
C GLU A 187 -14.55 -11.32 11.30
N GLN A 188 -15.14 -11.38 10.10
CA GLN A 188 -15.40 -12.66 9.39
C GLN A 188 -14.11 -13.46 9.16
N PHE A 189 -12.96 -12.77 9.00
CA PHE A 189 -11.65 -13.35 8.74
C PHE A 189 -10.65 -13.01 9.85
N GLY A 190 -11.07 -13.14 11.12
CA GLY A 190 -10.29 -12.80 12.29
C GLY A 190 -10.50 -11.36 12.77
N PRO A 191 -9.90 -10.97 13.91
CA PRO A 191 -10.16 -9.68 14.56
C PRO A 191 -9.80 -8.50 13.68
N VAL A 192 -10.41 -7.34 13.97
CA VAL A 192 -10.02 -6.07 13.34
C VAL A 192 -8.54 -5.83 13.57
N LEU A 193 -7.79 -5.57 12.48
CA LEU A 193 -6.38 -5.25 12.59
C LEU A 193 -6.23 -3.83 13.13
N THR A 194 -5.33 -3.65 14.09
CA THR A 194 -5.18 -2.40 14.80
C THR A 194 -3.94 -1.63 14.33
N LYS A 195 -2.88 -1.63 15.12
CA LYS A 195 -1.62 -0.94 14.83
C LYS A 195 -0.73 -1.77 13.89
N GLY A 196 0.15 -1.12 13.14
CA GLY A 196 1.13 -1.84 12.33
C GLY A 196 1.91 -0.94 11.37
N ALA A 197 2.76 -1.57 10.58
CA ALA A 197 3.57 -0.90 9.58
C ALA A 197 2.75 -0.55 8.33
N ILE A 198 3.30 0.37 7.53
CA ILE A 198 2.80 0.77 6.21
C ILE A 198 3.83 0.38 5.16
N GLY A 199 3.40 -0.13 4.01
CA GLY A 199 4.30 -0.51 2.93
C GLY A 199 3.73 -0.28 1.54
N PHE A 200 4.55 0.27 0.64
CA PHE A 200 4.23 0.39 -0.78
C PHE A 200 4.64 -0.89 -1.51
N ARG A 201 3.75 -1.41 -2.34
CA ARG A 201 4.01 -2.56 -3.18
C ARG A 201 3.70 -2.26 -4.63
N GLN A 202 4.53 -2.77 -5.53
CA GLN A 202 4.21 -2.84 -6.95
C GLN A 202 4.38 -4.25 -7.49
N MET A 203 3.54 -4.62 -8.45
CA MET A 203 3.67 -5.86 -9.21
C MET A 203 4.14 -5.53 -10.63
N ALA A 204 5.22 -6.18 -11.04
CA ALA A 204 5.85 -5.98 -12.33
C ALA A 204 4.95 -6.38 -13.53
N PRO A 205 5.20 -5.78 -14.69
CA PRO A 205 5.99 -4.56 -14.85
C PRO A 205 5.19 -3.33 -14.45
N MET A 206 5.81 -2.39 -13.75
CA MET A 206 5.16 -1.16 -13.30
C MET A 206 6.19 -0.07 -13.10
N LYS A 207 5.81 1.17 -13.38
CA LYS A 207 6.55 2.36 -12.96
C LYS A 207 5.56 3.41 -12.47
N ALA A 208 5.77 3.92 -11.27
CA ALA A 208 4.93 4.96 -10.68
C ALA A 208 5.75 5.91 -9.84
N ARG A 209 5.21 7.12 -9.65
CA ARG A 209 5.79 8.18 -8.84
C ARG A 209 4.95 8.42 -7.60
N TYR A 210 5.61 8.62 -6.47
CA TYR A 210 5.01 8.84 -5.16
C TYR A 210 5.64 10.06 -4.50
N LYS A 211 4.85 10.88 -3.82
CA LYS A 211 5.34 11.96 -2.98
C LYS A 211 4.35 12.35 -1.87
N ASP A 212 4.79 13.21 -0.98
CA ASP A 212 3.96 13.82 0.08
C ASP A 212 3.21 12.80 0.93
N LEU A 213 3.92 11.75 1.37
CA LEU A 213 3.33 10.77 2.30
C LEU A 213 3.12 11.42 3.66
N LYS A 214 1.89 11.41 4.15
CA LYS A 214 1.53 11.87 5.50
C LYS A 214 0.68 10.83 6.21
N VAL A 215 0.93 10.69 7.51
CA VAL A 215 0.09 9.86 8.38
C VAL A 215 -0.38 10.72 9.56
N TYR A 216 -1.66 10.63 9.83
CA TYR A 216 -2.31 11.31 10.95
C TYR A 216 -2.90 10.28 11.90
N SER A 217 -2.79 10.49 13.20
CA SER A 217 -3.67 9.84 14.16
C SER A 217 -5.05 10.49 14.12
N LEU A 218 -6.11 9.68 14.24
CA LEU A 218 -7.49 10.14 14.28
C LEU A 218 -8.01 9.91 15.71
N GLU A 219 -8.15 11.01 16.46
CA GLU A 219 -8.57 10.99 17.86
C GLU A 219 -10.00 11.51 17.97
N GLU A 220 -10.80 10.96 18.90
CA GLU A 220 -12.09 11.55 19.24
C GLU A 220 -11.90 12.95 19.85
N GLU A 221 -12.74 13.88 19.47
CA GLU A 221 -12.81 15.18 20.17
C GLU A 221 -13.22 14.91 21.63
N ARG A 222 -12.36 15.30 22.55
CA ARG A 222 -12.66 15.26 24.00
C ARG A 222 -13.53 16.43 24.39
#